data_ae9654f31d1492f7a12342700bb1c4b2
#
_entry.id   ae9654f31d1492f7a12342700bb1c4b2
#
_cell.length_a   1.000
_cell.length_b   1.000
_cell.length_c   1.000
_cell.angle_alpha   90.00
_cell.angle_beta   90.00
_cell.angle_gamma   90.00
#
_symmetry.space_group_name_H-M   'P 1'
#
loop_
_entity.id
_entity.type
_entity.pdbx_description
1 polymer ?
#
loop_
_entity_poly.entity_id
_entity_poly.type
_entity_poly.pdbx_seq_one_letter_code
_entity_poly.pdbx_strand_id
1 'polypeptide(L)'
;MRTLKLQMQISLDGFVAGPNGELDWMTWNMDEKLLALITELTDTSDTIVMGRKMTDGFINYWTGVLEHPESPEYAFAKKMIDIPKVVFTRTMTDSPWINTTLAHDLANDVNSLKQKSGKDIVAYGGAGLATSLINEDLIDDLYLFLNPVAVGNGLTIFAADRGYKRLNLVDSTRFESCIVVNHYQPA
;
A
#
# COMPACT_ATOMS: atom_id res chain seq x y z
N MET A 1 1.17 -20.09 5.14
CA MET A 1 2.02 -18.91 5.36
C MET A 1 1.23 -17.73 4.84
N ARG A 2 1.22 -16.59 5.54
CA ARG A 2 0.51 -15.38 5.12
C ARG A 2 1.21 -14.77 3.91
N THR A 3 0.46 -14.22 2.95
CA THR A 3 1.04 -13.48 1.83
C THR A 3 1.18 -11.99 2.16
N LEU A 4 2.19 -11.33 1.60
CA LEU A 4 2.34 -9.88 1.64
C LEU A 4 1.90 -9.30 0.30
N LYS A 5 0.80 -8.57 0.32
CA LYS A 5 0.25 -7.84 -0.82
C LYS A 5 0.74 -6.39 -0.78
N LEU A 6 1.40 -5.92 -1.82
CA LEU A 6 1.69 -4.50 -1.98
C LEU A 6 0.64 -3.86 -2.88
N GLN A 7 -0.07 -2.88 -2.37
CA GLN A 7 -1.05 -2.08 -3.11
C GLN A 7 -0.51 -0.67 -3.33
N MET A 8 -0.32 -0.27 -4.58
CA MET A 8 0.24 1.04 -4.93
C MET A 8 -0.53 1.72 -6.05
N GLN A 9 -0.88 2.99 -5.83
CA GLN A 9 -1.27 3.89 -6.91
C GLN A 9 -0.02 4.28 -7.71
N ILE A 10 -0.11 4.25 -9.04
CA ILE A 10 1.02 4.54 -9.93
C ILE A 10 0.54 5.33 -11.15
N SER A 11 1.35 6.26 -11.63
CA SER A 11 1.11 6.99 -12.87
C SER A 11 1.51 6.18 -14.10
N LEU A 12 1.09 6.61 -15.30
CA LEU A 12 1.48 5.98 -16.57
C LEU A 12 3.00 5.93 -16.78
N ASP A 13 3.72 6.90 -16.26
CA ASP A 13 5.17 7.02 -16.36
C ASP A 13 5.93 6.48 -15.14
N GLY A 14 5.22 5.73 -14.25
CA GLY A 14 5.84 4.90 -13.22
C GLY A 14 6.15 5.59 -11.90
N PHE A 15 5.54 6.74 -11.62
CA PHE A 15 5.69 7.44 -10.34
C PHE A 15 4.54 7.11 -9.39
N VAL A 16 4.85 7.03 -8.10
CA VAL A 16 3.88 6.77 -7.03
C VAL A 16 3.62 8.00 -6.15
N ALA A 17 4.38 9.05 -6.36
CA ALA A 17 4.20 10.36 -5.76
C ALA A 17 4.98 11.40 -6.57
N GLY A 18 4.64 12.67 -6.44
CA GLY A 18 5.47 13.78 -6.90
C GLY A 18 6.83 13.82 -6.18
N PRO A 19 7.75 14.72 -6.58
CA PRO A 19 9.13 14.75 -6.05
C PRO A 19 9.21 15.02 -4.54
N ASN A 20 8.23 15.73 -3.96
CA ASN A 20 8.15 15.98 -2.51
C ASN A 20 7.11 15.10 -1.81
N GLY A 21 6.53 14.12 -2.51
CA GLY A 21 5.52 13.22 -1.98
C GLY A 21 4.07 13.64 -2.27
N GLU A 22 3.87 14.54 -3.22
CA GLU A 22 2.53 15.00 -3.63
C GLU A 22 1.71 13.84 -4.22
N LEU A 23 0.40 13.82 -3.89
CA LEU A 23 -0.56 12.79 -4.31
C LEU A 23 -1.78 13.39 -5.02
N ASP A 24 -1.76 14.67 -5.34
CA ASP A 24 -2.85 15.45 -5.96
C ASP A 24 -3.15 15.03 -7.41
N TRP A 25 -2.25 14.28 -8.04
CA TRP A 25 -2.43 13.68 -9.36
C TRP A 25 -3.31 12.42 -9.37
N MET A 26 -3.56 11.80 -8.21
CA MET A 26 -4.35 10.57 -8.12
C MET A 26 -5.81 10.81 -8.47
N THR A 27 -6.42 9.83 -9.16
CA THR A 27 -7.86 9.80 -9.38
C THR A 27 -8.57 9.25 -8.15
N TRP A 28 -9.36 10.09 -7.50
CA TRP A 28 -10.15 9.72 -6.31
C TRP A 28 -11.60 9.34 -6.63
N ASN A 29 -12.05 9.55 -7.87
CA ASN A 29 -13.38 9.13 -8.32
C ASN A 29 -13.38 7.63 -8.63
N MET A 30 -13.46 6.82 -7.59
CA MET A 30 -13.45 5.35 -7.68
C MET A 30 -14.87 4.83 -7.92
N ASP A 31 -15.05 4.02 -8.96
CA ASP A 31 -16.32 3.32 -9.19
C ASP A 31 -16.54 2.16 -8.20
N GLU A 32 -17.79 1.68 -8.13
CA GLU A 32 -18.20 0.63 -7.18
C GLU A 32 -17.36 -0.66 -7.29
N LYS A 33 -16.98 -1.04 -8.51
CA LYS A 33 -16.19 -2.28 -8.73
C LYS A 33 -14.77 -2.12 -8.22
N LEU A 34 -14.17 -0.94 -8.44
CA LEU A 34 -12.82 -0.62 -7.92
C LEU A 34 -12.83 -0.58 -6.39
N LEU A 35 -13.84 0.04 -5.79
CA LEU A 35 -14.03 0.05 -4.33
C LEU A 35 -14.24 -1.36 -3.78
N ALA A 36 -15.00 -2.21 -4.49
CA ALA A 36 -15.18 -3.61 -4.11
C ALA A 36 -13.85 -4.38 -4.10
N LEU A 37 -13.00 -4.20 -5.12
CA LEU A 37 -11.67 -4.81 -5.15
C LEU A 37 -10.79 -4.34 -3.99
N ILE A 38 -10.75 -3.03 -3.72
CA ILE A 38 -9.97 -2.47 -2.60
C ILE A 38 -10.47 -3.04 -1.27
N THR A 39 -11.80 -3.15 -1.12
CA THR A 39 -12.42 -3.73 0.08
C THR A 39 -12.06 -5.20 0.23
N GLU A 40 -12.10 -5.99 -0.84
CA GLU A 40 -11.73 -7.40 -0.84
C GLU A 40 -10.25 -7.60 -0.44
N LEU A 41 -9.34 -6.83 -1.03
CA LEU A 41 -7.91 -6.88 -0.68
C LEU A 41 -7.68 -6.58 0.81
N THR A 42 -8.47 -5.65 1.36
CA THR A 42 -8.41 -5.30 2.78
C THR A 42 -9.06 -6.36 3.66
N ASP A 43 -10.21 -6.93 3.26
CA ASP A 43 -10.97 -7.94 4.02
C ASP A 43 -10.22 -9.27 4.14
N THR A 44 -9.43 -9.60 3.15
CA THR A 44 -8.56 -10.77 3.17
C THR A 44 -7.27 -10.55 3.99
N SER A 45 -7.05 -9.34 4.52
CA SER A 45 -5.88 -8.98 5.30
C SER A 45 -6.25 -8.64 6.76
N ASP A 46 -5.36 -8.89 7.71
CA ASP A 46 -5.51 -8.56 9.12
C ASP A 46 -4.36 -7.72 9.69
N THR A 47 -3.42 -7.33 8.86
CA THR A 47 -2.26 -6.53 9.26
C THR A 47 -1.92 -5.56 8.13
N ILE A 48 -1.73 -4.28 8.49
CA ILE A 48 -1.26 -3.24 7.57
C ILE A 48 0.23 -2.99 7.82
N VAL A 49 1.01 -2.96 6.75
CA VAL A 49 2.43 -2.58 6.79
C VAL A 49 2.62 -1.26 6.07
N MET A 50 3.34 -0.33 6.69
CA MET A 50 3.59 0.98 6.10
C MET A 50 4.92 1.61 6.55
N GLY A 51 5.43 2.55 5.78
CA GLY A 51 6.59 3.34 6.14
C GLY A 51 6.23 4.53 7.02
N ARG A 52 7.10 4.86 7.99
CA ARG A 52 6.88 5.94 8.96
C ARG A 52 6.39 7.27 8.32
N LYS A 53 6.97 7.65 7.19
CA LYS A 53 6.69 8.98 6.58
C LYS A 53 5.23 9.16 6.12
N MET A 54 4.54 8.07 5.80
CA MET A 54 3.13 8.15 5.38
C MET A 54 2.16 7.92 6.54
N THR A 55 2.62 7.40 7.68
CA THR A 55 1.73 6.94 8.76
C THR A 55 0.88 8.07 9.34
N ASP A 56 1.45 9.26 9.58
CA ASP A 56 0.70 10.41 10.09
C ASP A 56 -0.43 10.80 9.13
N GLY A 57 -0.14 10.93 7.85
CA GLY A 57 -1.15 11.27 6.84
C GLY A 57 -2.24 10.21 6.74
N PHE A 58 -1.87 8.93 6.77
CA PHE A 58 -2.82 7.82 6.74
C PHE A 58 -3.74 7.80 7.95
N ILE A 59 -3.19 7.89 9.16
CA ILE A 59 -3.98 7.87 10.41
C ILE A 59 -4.88 9.11 10.48
N ASN A 60 -4.35 10.31 10.20
CA ASN A 60 -5.11 11.55 10.27
C ASN A 60 -6.27 11.55 9.26
N TYR A 61 -6.05 11.07 8.03
CA TYR A 61 -7.11 10.98 7.03
C TYR A 61 -8.27 10.10 7.51
N TRP A 62 -7.97 8.85 7.90
CA TRP A 62 -9.01 7.92 8.32
C TRP A 62 -9.67 8.31 9.64
N THR A 63 -8.94 8.92 10.57
CA THR A 63 -9.52 9.49 11.80
C THR A 63 -10.47 10.65 11.47
N GLY A 64 -10.10 11.52 10.53
CA GLY A 64 -10.98 12.60 10.08
C GLY A 64 -12.27 12.07 9.44
N VAL A 65 -12.22 10.99 8.64
CA VAL A 65 -13.43 10.35 8.10
C VAL A 65 -14.34 9.82 9.21
N LEU A 66 -13.77 9.33 10.33
CA LEU A 66 -14.57 8.85 11.47
C LEU A 66 -15.31 9.95 12.23
N GLU A 67 -14.97 11.22 12.03
CA GLU A 67 -15.73 12.36 12.57
C GLU A 67 -17.06 12.59 11.80
N HIS A 68 -17.24 11.91 10.66
CA HIS A 68 -18.37 12.02 9.75
C HIS A 68 -19.09 10.67 9.57
N PRO A 69 -19.96 10.25 10.51
CA PRO A 69 -20.65 8.96 10.45
C PRO A 69 -21.54 8.77 9.21
N GLU A 70 -21.95 9.88 8.56
CA GLU A 70 -22.70 9.91 7.31
C GLU A 70 -21.85 9.65 6.07
N SER A 71 -20.53 9.66 6.20
CA SER A 71 -19.61 9.42 5.07
C SER A 71 -19.78 8.00 4.52
N PRO A 72 -19.84 7.82 3.20
CA PRO A 72 -19.85 6.49 2.59
C PRO A 72 -18.58 5.70 2.88
N GLU A 73 -17.48 6.37 3.25
CA GLU A 73 -16.21 5.76 3.61
C GLU A 73 -16.12 5.38 5.10
N TYR A 74 -17.13 5.72 5.93
CA TYR A 74 -17.05 5.54 7.39
C TYR A 74 -16.73 4.09 7.81
N ALA A 75 -17.40 3.10 7.21
CA ALA A 75 -17.18 1.70 7.54
C ALA A 75 -15.76 1.24 7.15
N PHE A 76 -15.26 1.73 6.01
CA PHE A 76 -13.90 1.45 5.57
C PHE A 76 -12.85 2.16 6.45
N ALA A 77 -13.09 3.42 6.81
CA ALA A 77 -12.24 4.17 7.73
C ALA A 77 -12.10 3.48 9.09
N LYS A 78 -13.22 2.98 9.64
CA LYS A 78 -13.21 2.21 10.88
C LYS A 78 -12.29 0.99 10.77
N LYS A 79 -12.38 0.24 9.67
CA LYS A 79 -11.50 -0.88 9.39
C LYS A 79 -10.03 -0.45 9.32
N MET A 80 -9.71 0.64 8.60
CA MET A 80 -8.34 1.15 8.49
C MET A 80 -7.72 1.52 9.83
N ILE A 81 -8.51 2.04 10.76
CA ILE A 81 -8.05 2.36 12.12
C ILE A 81 -7.96 1.11 13.01
N ASP A 82 -8.92 0.20 12.93
CA ASP A 82 -8.98 -0.99 13.80
C ASP A 82 -7.93 -2.07 13.44
N ILE A 83 -7.57 -2.23 12.16
CA ILE A 83 -6.57 -3.22 11.74
C ILE A 83 -5.20 -2.90 12.38
N PRO A 84 -4.52 -3.88 13.01
CA PRO A 84 -3.16 -3.73 13.51
C PRO A 84 -2.18 -3.26 12.44
N LYS A 85 -1.32 -2.33 12.80
CA LYS A 85 -0.32 -1.73 11.90
C LYS A 85 1.09 -2.07 12.35
N VAL A 86 1.95 -2.34 11.38
CA VAL A 86 3.40 -2.47 11.57
C VAL A 86 4.07 -1.36 10.77
N VAL A 87 4.70 -0.43 11.46
CA VAL A 87 5.36 0.72 10.86
C VAL A 87 6.88 0.54 10.87
N PHE A 88 7.44 0.50 9.66
CA PHE A 88 8.89 0.43 9.50
C PHE A 88 9.54 1.79 9.68
N THR A 89 10.48 1.86 10.62
CA THR A 89 11.22 3.07 10.98
C THR A 89 12.65 2.74 11.36
N ARG A 90 13.55 3.70 11.12
CA ARG A 90 14.97 3.57 11.52
C ARG A 90 15.30 4.34 12.81
N THR A 91 14.41 5.21 13.25
CA THR A 91 14.75 6.21 14.28
C THR A 91 13.77 6.28 15.45
N MET A 92 12.53 5.83 15.28
CA MET A 92 11.53 5.88 16.36
C MET A 92 11.68 4.67 17.27
N THR A 93 11.57 4.89 18.58
CA THR A 93 11.58 3.85 19.61
C THR A 93 10.18 3.55 20.13
N ASP A 94 9.27 4.53 20.05
CA ASP A 94 7.93 4.43 20.58
C ASP A 94 6.92 4.88 19.51
N SER A 95 5.76 4.21 19.46
CA SER A 95 4.69 4.54 18.52
C SER A 95 3.68 5.49 19.16
N PRO A 96 3.42 6.65 18.56
CA PRO A 96 2.34 7.53 19.00
C PRO A 96 0.96 7.11 18.45
N TRP A 97 0.92 6.13 17.52
CA TRP A 97 -0.30 5.74 16.81
C TRP A 97 -0.98 4.54 17.48
N ILE A 98 -2.32 4.57 17.47
CA ILE A 98 -3.14 3.48 17.99
C ILE A 98 -2.96 2.20 17.16
N ASN A 99 -3.04 1.04 17.78
CA ASN A 99 -2.93 -0.29 17.16
C ASN A 99 -1.69 -0.42 16.25
N THR A 100 -0.56 0.17 16.68
CA THR A 100 0.65 0.23 15.85
C THR A 100 1.86 -0.26 16.62
N THR A 101 2.61 -1.18 16.02
CA THR A 101 3.93 -1.62 16.46
C THR A 101 5.00 -1.09 15.51
N LEU A 102 6.19 -0.80 16.04
CA LEU A 102 7.34 -0.41 15.24
C LEU A 102 8.18 -1.63 14.86
N ALA A 103 8.75 -1.60 13.67
CA ALA A 103 9.65 -2.61 13.13
C ALA A 103 10.91 -1.93 12.57
N HIS A 104 12.06 -2.60 12.68
CA HIS A 104 13.35 -2.00 12.37
C HIS A 104 14.19 -2.85 11.42
N ASP A 105 13.91 -4.14 11.30
CA ASP A 105 14.58 -5.09 10.41
C ASP A 105 13.58 -5.60 9.37
N LEU A 106 13.69 -5.07 8.15
CA LEU A 106 12.66 -5.30 7.12
C LEU A 106 12.49 -6.78 6.82
N ALA A 107 13.58 -7.48 6.49
CA ALA A 107 13.50 -8.88 6.08
C ALA A 107 13.05 -9.79 7.23
N ASN A 108 13.66 -9.64 8.40
CA ASN A 108 13.35 -10.50 9.55
C ASN A 108 11.93 -10.25 10.07
N ASP A 109 11.51 -8.99 10.17
CA ASP A 109 10.18 -8.62 10.69
C ASP A 109 9.07 -9.05 9.71
N VAL A 110 9.24 -8.84 8.40
CA VAL A 110 8.27 -9.30 7.39
C VAL A 110 8.19 -10.83 7.37
N ASN A 111 9.31 -11.53 7.36
CA ASN A 111 9.31 -12.99 7.39
C ASN A 111 8.67 -13.54 8.67
N SER A 112 8.92 -12.91 9.81
CA SER A 112 8.27 -13.25 11.08
C SER A 112 6.76 -13.03 11.04
N LEU A 113 6.30 -11.93 10.42
CA LEU A 113 4.87 -11.67 10.21
C LEU A 113 4.22 -12.73 9.32
N LYS A 114 4.88 -13.12 8.22
CA LYS A 114 4.38 -14.16 7.30
C LYS A 114 4.26 -15.54 7.96
N GLN A 115 5.09 -15.84 8.95
CA GLN A 115 5.06 -17.14 9.67
C GLN A 115 3.98 -17.20 10.76
N LYS A 116 3.43 -16.09 11.20
CA LYS A 116 2.34 -16.07 12.20
C LYS A 116 1.06 -16.65 11.58
N SER A 117 0.18 -17.16 12.42
CA SER A 117 -1.20 -17.49 12.02
C SER A 117 -1.98 -16.19 11.78
N GLY A 118 -2.88 -16.18 10.81
CA GLY A 118 -3.71 -15.03 10.48
C GLY A 118 -4.07 -14.98 9.00
N LYS A 119 -4.71 -13.88 8.59
CA LYS A 119 -4.99 -13.53 7.21
C LYS A 119 -3.74 -12.95 6.54
N ASP A 120 -3.87 -12.46 5.32
CA ASP A 120 -2.79 -11.82 4.59
C ASP A 120 -2.36 -10.49 5.22
N ILE A 121 -1.24 -9.99 4.74
CA ILE A 121 -0.65 -8.70 5.13
C ILE A 121 -0.79 -7.78 3.93
N VAL A 122 -1.26 -6.55 4.13
CA VAL A 122 -1.31 -5.54 3.07
C VAL A 122 -0.33 -4.40 3.36
N ALA A 123 0.48 -4.05 2.38
CA ALA A 123 1.36 -2.89 2.43
C ALA A 123 0.79 -1.76 1.55
N TYR A 124 0.63 -0.58 2.15
CA TYR A 124 0.17 0.63 1.45
C TYR A 124 1.32 1.60 1.06
N GLY A 125 2.56 1.22 1.32
CA GLY A 125 3.73 2.05 0.99
C GLY A 125 4.24 2.81 2.23
N GLY A 126 4.91 4.03 2.24
CA GLY A 126 5.30 4.86 1.09
C GLY A 126 6.38 4.30 0.16
N ALA A 127 6.75 5.13 -0.81
CA ALA A 127 7.64 4.74 -1.91
C ALA A 127 8.92 4.03 -1.44
N GLY A 128 9.62 4.55 -0.44
CA GLY A 128 10.86 3.96 0.05
C GLY A 128 10.68 2.58 0.68
N LEU A 129 9.57 2.34 1.43
CA LEU A 129 9.27 1.02 1.94
C LEU A 129 8.91 0.05 0.81
N ALA A 130 8.06 0.47 -0.12
CA ALA A 130 7.68 -0.34 -1.26
C ALA A 130 8.90 -0.75 -2.08
N THR A 131 9.83 0.20 -2.36
CA THR A 131 11.10 -0.09 -3.03
C THR A 131 11.91 -1.14 -2.26
N SER A 132 12.02 -1.00 -0.94
CA SER A 132 12.78 -1.96 -0.11
C SER A 132 12.14 -3.34 -0.12
N LEU A 133 10.81 -3.43 0.02
CA LEU A 133 10.07 -4.70 -0.04
C LEU A 133 10.25 -5.41 -1.39
N ILE A 134 10.21 -4.65 -2.50
CA ILE A 134 10.44 -5.17 -3.85
C ILE A 134 11.88 -5.66 -4.01
N ASN A 135 12.85 -4.90 -3.55
CA ASN A 135 14.28 -5.20 -3.70
C ASN A 135 14.72 -6.44 -2.90
N GLU A 136 14.09 -6.67 -1.76
CA GLU A 136 14.39 -7.80 -0.88
C GLU A 136 13.52 -9.04 -1.14
N ASP A 137 12.77 -9.07 -2.26
CA ASP A 137 11.89 -10.18 -2.67
C ASP A 137 10.85 -10.58 -1.61
N LEU A 138 10.36 -9.59 -0.85
CA LEU A 138 9.43 -9.83 0.26
C LEU A 138 7.96 -9.80 -0.15
N ILE A 139 7.65 -9.33 -1.37
CA ILE A 139 6.28 -9.22 -1.88
C ILE A 139 5.86 -10.51 -2.57
N ASP A 140 4.69 -11.02 -2.22
CA ASP A 140 4.08 -12.16 -2.89
C ASP A 140 3.12 -11.72 -3.99
N ASP A 141 2.33 -10.66 -3.74
CA ASP A 141 1.36 -10.10 -4.67
C ASP A 141 1.55 -8.59 -4.80
N LEU A 142 1.69 -8.10 -6.04
CA LEU A 142 1.85 -6.69 -6.35
C LEU A 142 0.63 -6.20 -7.13
N TYR A 143 -0.16 -5.31 -6.52
CA TYR A 143 -1.31 -4.66 -7.13
C TYR A 143 -0.96 -3.23 -7.51
N LEU A 144 -0.85 -2.94 -8.80
CA LEU A 144 -0.58 -1.60 -9.34
C LEU A 144 -1.86 -1.00 -9.89
N PHE A 145 -2.31 0.07 -9.25
CA PHE A 145 -3.46 0.88 -9.65
C PHE A 145 -2.96 1.98 -10.59
N LEU A 146 -2.94 1.67 -11.88
CA LEU A 146 -2.43 2.56 -12.93
C LEU A 146 -3.44 3.67 -13.21
N ASN A 147 -3.11 4.88 -12.79
CA ASN A 147 -3.91 6.08 -13.03
C ASN A 147 -3.62 6.63 -14.43
N PRO A 148 -4.64 7.18 -15.14
CA PRO A 148 -4.50 7.70 -16.49
C PRO A 148 -3.85 9.10 -16.52
N VAL A 149 -2.66 9.24 -15.90
CA VAL A 149 -1.92 10.48 -15.75
C VAL A 149 -0.42 10.24 -15.89
N ALA A 150 0.30 11.17 -16.48
CA ALA A 150 1.77 11.24 -16.45
C ALA A 150 2.21 12.37 -15.51
N VAL A 151 3.10 12.07 -14.59
CA VAL A 151 3.58 13.02 -13.57
C VAL A 151 4.86 13.73 -14.02
N GLY A 152 5.66 13.10 -14.87
CA GLY A 152 6.88 13.64 -15.44
C GLY A 152 8.11 13.57 -14.55
N ASN A 153 7.96 13.72 -13.24
CA ASN A 153 9.03 13.58 -12.25
C ASN A 153 8.44 13.22 -10.88
N GLY A 154 9.08 12.36 -10.13
CA GLY A 154 8.56 11.94 -8.84
C GLY A 154 9.30 10.77 -8.18
N LEU A 155 8.66 10.21 -7.18
CA LEU A 155 9.14 9.01 -6.48
C LEU A 155 8.67 7.76 -7.20
N THR A 156 9.59 6.81 -7.41
CA THR A 156 9.31 5.48 -7.98
C THR A 156 9.48 4.39 -6.92
N ILE A 157 8.88 3.21 -7.18
CA ILE A 157 9.06 2.00 -6.37
C ILE A 157 10.05 1.02 -7.01
N PHE A 158 10.44 1.23 -8.26
CA PHE A 158 11.41 0.40 -8.95
C PHE A 158 12.76 1.12 -9.00
N ALA A 159 13.74 0.57 -8.27
CA ALA A 159 15.09 1.17 -8.21
C ALA A 159 15.84 0.94 -9.52
N ALA A 160 16.43 2.00 -10.07
CA ALA A 160 17.12 1.96 -11.34
C ALA A 160 18.43 1.15 -11.34
N ASP A 161 19.00 0.88 -10.16
CA ASP A 161 20.33 0.28 -9.96
C ASP A 161 20.33 -1.25 -9.70
N ARG A 162 19.13 -1.86 -9.62
CA ARG A 162 18.98 -3.29 -9.24
C ARG A 162 18.79 -4.26 -10.41
N GLY A 163 18.88 -3.79 -11.65
CA GLY A 163 18.66 -4.61 -12.84
C GLY A 163 17.19 -4.95 -13.06
N TYR A 164 16.94 -5.95 -13.91
CA TYR A 164 15.58 -6.34 -14.29
C TYR A 164 14.97 -7.26 -13.26
N LYS A 165 13.77 -6.93 -12.76
CA LYS A 165 12.92 -7.83 -11.99
C LYS A 165 11.81 -8.36 -12.89
N ARG A 166 11.76 -9.67 -13.07
CA ARG A 166 10.70 -10.32 -13.85
C ARG A 166 9.49 -10.55 -12.97
N LEU A 167 8.31 -10.28 -13.54
CA LEU A 167 7.02 -10.48 -12.88
C LEU A 167 6.10 -11.24 -13.83
N ASN A 168 5.25 -12.10 -13.28
CA ASN A 168 4.17 -12.76 -13.97
C ASN A 168 2.89 -11.92 -13.82
N LEU A 169 2.26 -11.53 -14.90
CA LEU A 169 0.94 -10.90 -14.86
C LEU A 169 -0.10 -11.98 -14.54
N VAL A 170 -0.81 -11.81 -13.43
CA VAL A 170 -1.88 -12.70 -12.97
C VAL A 170 -3.23 -12.22 -13.50
N ASP A 171 -3.51 -10.91 -13.37
CA ASP A 171 -4.73 -10.27 -13.84
C ASP A 171 -4.50 -8.82 -14.26
N SER A 172 -5.37 -8.32 -15.14
CA SER A 172 -5.38 -6.92 -15.56
C SER A 172 -6.83 -6.49 -15.80
N THR A 173 -7.37 -5.70 -14.92
CA THR A 173 -8.76 -5.26 -14.96
C THR A 173 -8.87 -3.76 -15.15
N ARG A 174 -9.68 -3.32 -16.17
CA ARG A 174 -10.03 -1.93 -16.41
C ARG A 174 -11.32 -1.57 -15.66
N PHE A 175 -11.30 -0.42 -15.00
CA PHE A 175 -12.44 0.15 -14.26
C PHE A 175 -13.05 1.35 -14.99
N GLU A 176 -14.29 1.72 -14.62
CA GLU A 176 -15.00 2.86 -15.22
C GLU A 176 -14.34 4.21 -14.89
N SER A 177 -13.65 4.28 -13.75
CA SER A 177 -12.78 5.40 -13.35
C SER A 177 -11.57 5.62 -14.26
N CYS A 178 -11.40 4.80 -15.32
CA CYS A 178 -10.23 4.74 -16.20
C CYS A 178 -8.95 4.26 -15.51
N ILE A 179 -9.01 3.83 -14.27
CA ILE A 179 -7.90 3.13 -13.60
C ILE A 179 -7.82 1.71 -14.15
N VAL A 180 -6.60 1.23 -14.37
CA VAL A 180 -6.32 -0.18 -14.67
C VAL A 180 -5.59 -0.78 -13.48
N VAL A 181 -6.12 -1.85 -12.89
CA VAL A 181 -5.42 -2.58 -11.83
C VAL A 181 -4.74 -3.79 -12.43
N ASN A 182 -3.43 -3.82 -12.33
CA ASN A 182 -2.61 -4.96 -12.70
C ASN A 182 -2.17 -5.70 -11.44
N HIS A 183 -2.44 -7.00 -11.40
CA HIS A 183 -1.95 -7.91 -10.38
C HIS A 183 -0.78 -8.72 -10.90
N TYR A 184 0.35 -8.63 -10.21
CA TYR A 184 1.57 -9.36 -10.55
C TYR A 184 2.05 -10.21 -9.37
N GLN A 185 2.76 -11.29 -9.71
CA GLN A 185 3.53 -12.09 -8.77
C GLN A 185 4.99 -12.20 -9.25
N PRO A 186 5.96 -12.43 -8.33
CA PRO A 186 7.34 -12.77 -8.72
C PRO A 186 7.38 -13.92 -9.71
N ALA A 187 8.30 -13.84 -10.71
CA ALA A 187 8.50 -14.88 -11.73
C ALA A 187 9.40 -16.00 -11.21
#